data_5e77d021016e787a522a9f9ca35c4f3e
#
_entry.id   5e77d021016e787a522a9f9ca35c4f3e
#
_cell.length_a   1.000
_cell.length_b   1.000
_cell.length_c   1.000
_cell.angle_alpha   90.00
_cell.angle_beta   90.00
_cell.angle_gamma   90.00
#
_symmetry.space_group_name_H-M   'P 1'
#
loop_
_entity.id
_entity.type
_entity.pdbx_description
1 polymer ?
#
loop_
_entity_poly.entity_id
_entity_poly.type
_entity_poly.pdbx_seq_one_letter_code
_entity_poly.pdbx_strand_id
1 'polypeptide(L)'
;MALSFLDLRHTVAEPGYNRWLIPPAALAVHLCIGQAYATSVYKTALVEHFDASLTAVGVVFSIAIVMLGASAAVMGTWVDRVGPRRAMFTAACFWASGFLVGALGIAAGQLWLVYLGYGVIGGIGLGIGYISPVSTLIRWFPDRPGLATGMAIMGFGGGALVASPLSRRLLSLYDPGGDPASGAAVALLFVTLGAGYFLVMMLGVFTVRVPPPGWRPAGAASTTERAGAPRGVSAASAIRTPQFWLLWTVLFCNVTAGIGILEQAGPMIGDFFRSGGSTSVSATEAAGFVGLLSIFNMAGRFVWSSTSDYLGRKPVYVGYLGAGMAAYVLLALFGDASTAFFVALAALIISFYGGGFATVPAYLRDLFGTYQVGAVHGRLLTAWSAAGIAGPLIVNRFLDARGEPGALAAADYRPALFTMVGVLAVGFAANLLIRPVAERHHVADAEAPVTDPSPAT
;
A
#
# COMPACT_ATOMS: atom_id res chain seq x y z
N MET A 1 16.68 -3.29 -30.91
CA MET A 1 15.83 -4.50 -30.90
C MET A 1 15.63 -5.16 -29.52
N ALA A 2 16.55 -5.04 -28.56
CA ALA A 2 16.49 -5.82 -27.31
C ALA A 2 15.35 -5.53 -26.32
N LEU A 3 14.57 -4.46 -26.47
CA LEU A 3 13.47 -4.10 -25.54
C LEU A 3 12.10 -4.01 -26.21
N SER A 4 11.94 -4.48 -27.44
CA SER A 4 10.65 -4.45 -28.13
C SER A 4 9.55 -5.27 -27.42
N PHE A 5 9.93 -6.30 -26.64
CA PHE A 5 8.98 -7.09 -25.86
C PHE A 5 8.27 -6.26 -24.75
N LEU A 6 8.84 -5.12 -24.35
CA LEU A 6 8.23 -4.19 -23.38
C LEU A 6 7.15 -3.30 -24.01
N ASP A 7 7.05 -3.25 -25.33
CA ASP A 7 6.09 -2.39 -26.02
C ASP A 7 4.66 -2.85 -25.75
N LEU A 8 3.76 -1.89 -25.62
CA LEU A 8 2.35 -2.13 -25.33
C LEU A 8 1.71 -3.11 -26.32
N ARG A 9 2.09 -3.05 -27.60
CA ARG A 9 1.62 -3.96 -28.68
C ARG A 9 1.84 -5.44 -28.34
N HIS A 10 2.98 -5.78 -27.77
CA HIS A 10 3.32 -7.15 -27.36
C HIS A 10 2.70 -7.55 -26.01
N THR A 11 1.96 -6.65 -25.38
CA THR A 11 1.29 -6.90 -24.10
C THR A 11 -0.20 -7.19 -24.28
N VAL A 12 -0.76 -6.88 -25.46
CA VAL A 12 -2.17 -7.16 -25.75
C VAL A 12 -2.39 -8.67 -25.77
N ALA A 13 -3.43 -9.10 -25.07
CA ALA A 13 -3.78 -10.52 -24.98
C ALA A 13 -4.44 -11.01 -26.27
N GLU A 14 -4.23 -12.27 -26.61
CA GLU A 14 -4.93 -12.92 -27.71
C GLU A 14 -6.42 -13.14 -27.38
N PRO A 15 -7.29 -13.25 -28.40
CA PRO A 15 -8.69 -13.61 -28.18
C PRO A 15 -8.82 -14.91 -27.38
N GLY A 16 -9.72 -14.92 -26.38
CA GLY A 16 -9.92 -16.09 -25.51
C GLY A 16 -8.94 -16.20 -24.33
N TYR A 17 -8.07 -15.21 -24.11
CA TYR A 17 -7.15 -15.21 -22.97
C TYR A 17 -7.89 -15.24 -21.62
N ASN A 18 -7.45 -16.14 -20.74
CA ASN A 18 -8.03 -16.25 -19.39
C ASN A 18 -7.56 -15.12 -18.49
N ARG A 19 -8.46 -14.19 -18.17
CA ARG A 19 -8.17 -13.03 -17.29
C ARG A 19 -7.66 -13.39 -15.90
N TRP A 20 -7.96 -14.60 -15.40
CA TRP A 20 -7.52 -15.07 -14.08
C TRP A 20 -6.01 -15.37 -13.99
N LEU A 21 -5.31 -15.33 -15.12
CA LEU A 21 -3.84 -15.42 -15.15
C LEU A 21 -3.16 -14.08 -14.83
N ILE A 22 -3.91 -12.97 -14.79
CA ILE A 22 -3.36 -11.63 -14.50
C ILE A 22 -3.14 -11.38 -12.99
N PRO A 23 -4.05 -11.78 -12.06
CA PRO A 23 -3.82 -11.60 -10.62
C PRO A 23 -2.48 -12.15 -10.11
N PRO A 24 -1.99 -13.33 -10.49
CA PRO A 24 -0.66 -13.80 -10.11
C PRO A 24 0.48 -12.88 -10.55
N ALA A 25 0.39 -12.29 -11.77
CA ALA A 25 1.39 -11.34 -12.25
C ALA A 25 1.42 -10.06 -11.41
N ALA A 26 0.24 -9.56 -11.03
CA ALA A 26 0.10 -8.40 -10.15
C ALA A 26 0.59 -8.72 -8.73
N LEU A 27 0.25 -9.90 -8.21
CA LEU A 27 0.64 -10.38 -6.89
C LEU A 27 2.16 -10.50 -6.77
N ALA A 28 2.84 -11.02 -7.81
CA ALA A 28 4.30 -11.14 -7.82
C ALA A 28 4.99 -9.79 -7.58
N VAL A 29 4.51 -8.72 -8.23
CA VAL A 29 5.05 -7.36 -8.01
C VAL A 29 4.71 -6.84 -6.63
N HIS A 30 3.42 -6.94 -6.22
CA HIS A 30 2.97 -6.38 -4.95
C HIS A 30 3.55 -7.08 -3.72
N LEU A 31 3.80 -8.40 -3.77
CA LEU A 31 4.50 -9.11 -2.69
C LEU A 31 5.94 -8.61 -2.52
N CYS A 32 6.66 -8.39 -3.63
CA CYS A 32 8.03 -7.90 -3.59
C CYS A 32 8.12 -6.49 -3.03
N ILE A 33 7.26 -5.57 -3.49
CA ILE A 33 7.26 -4.19 -2.98
C ILE A 33 6.66 -4.06 -1.58
N GLY A 34 5.82 -5.01 -1.17
CA GLY A 34 5.26 -5.10 0.19
C GLY A 34 6.30 -5.44 1.27
N GLN A 35 7.50 -5.87 0.87
CA GLN A 35 8.65 -6.01 1.77
C GLN A 35 8.95 -4.73 2.56
N ALA A 36 8.55 -3.56 2.05
CA ALA A 36 8.73 -2.30 2.76
C ALA A 36 8.20 -2.33 4.21
N TYR A 37 7.21 -3.15 4.51
CA TYR A 37 6.71 -3.36 5.87
C TYR A 37 7.55 -4.32 6.74
N ALA A 38 8.56 -4.96 6.19
CA ALA A 38 9.45 -5.87 6.92
C ALA A 38 10.75 -5.21 7.41
N THR A 39 10.88 -3.89 7.26
CA THR A 39 12.09 -3.13 7.66
C THR A 39 12.44 -3.25 9.14
N SER A 40 11.45 -3.49 10.00
CA SER A 40 11.66 -3.71 11.43
C SER A 40 12.59 -4.88 11.76
N VAL A 41 12.68 -5.88 10.86
CA VAL A 41 13.50 -7.09 11.06
C VAL A 41 14.99 -6.80 11.21
N TYR A 42 15.49 -5.78 10.51
CA TYR A 42 16.90 -5.40 10.50
C TYR A 42 17.16 -3.97 11.00
N LYS A 43 16.13 -3.33 11.57
CA LYS A 43 16.21 -1.93 12.05
C LYS A 43 17.24 -1.78 13.17
N THR A 44 17.22 -2.67 14.16
CA THR A 44 18.16 -2.65 15.31
C THR A 44 19.60 -2.85 14.82
N ALA A 45 19.82 -3.81 13.93
CA ALA A 45 21.13 -4.04 13.33
C ALA A 45 21.69 -2.80 12.61
N LEU A 46 20.83 -2.05 11.90
CA LEU A 46 21.24 -0.80 11.26
C LEU A 46 21.50 0.32 12.27
N VAL A 47 20.75 0.40 13.35
CA VAL A 47 20.97 1.36 14.45
C VAL A 47 22.35 1.17 15.04
N GLU A 48 22.73 -0.05 15.39
CA GLU A 48 24.05 -0.36 15.93
C GLU A 48 25.15 -0.17 14.91
N HIS A 49 24.94 -0.61 13.66
CA HIS A 49 25.95 -0.51 12.59
C HIS A 49 26.35 0.94 12.26
N PHE A 50 25.37 1.86 12.27
CA PHE A 50 25.60 3.27 11.95
C PHE A 50 25.85 4.15 13.18
N ASP A 51 25.78 3.58 14.40
CA ASP A 51 25.78 4.34 15.65
C ASP A 51 24.76 5.49 15.61
N ALA A 52 23.54 5.17 15.11
CA ALA A 52 22.51 6.14 14.81
C ALA A 52 21.26 5.94 15.67
N SER A 53 20.44 6.98 15.80
CA SER A 53 19.18 6.85 16.54
C SER A 53 18.16 5.99 15.80
N LEU A 54 17.21 5.39 16.52
CA LEU A 54 16.06 4.68 15.95
C LEU A 54 15.28 5.57 14.95
N THR A 55 15.19 6.87 15.26
CA THR A 55 14.53 7.86 14.40
C THR A 55 15.31 8.03 13.09
N ALA A 56 16.63 8.17 13.13
CA ALA A 56 17.44 8.33 11.93
C ALA A 56 17.30 7.11 11.01
N VAL A 57 17.38 5.90 11.54
CA VAL A 57 17.15 4.69 10.73
C VAL A 57 15.69 4.60 10.24
N GLY A 58 14.72 5.00 11.06
CA GLY A 58 13.30 5.04 10.69
C GLY A 58 12.99 5.97 9.51
N VAL A 59 13.77 7.06 9.34
CA VAL A 59 13.64 7.99 8.21
C VAL A 59 13.80 7.29 6.86
N VAL A 60 14.56 6.18 6.77
CA VAL A 60 14.69 5.37 5.55
C VAL A 60 13.32 4.94 5.02
N PHE A 61 12.49 4.38 5.90
CA PHE A 61 11.12 3.96 5.55
C PHE A 61 10.23 5.17 5.21
N SER A 62 10.33 6.25 5.99
CA SER A 62 9.54 7.46 5.75
C SER A 62 9.82 8.06 4.38
N ILE A 63 11.09 8.15 3.97
CA ILE A 63 11.49 8.59 2.63
C ILE A 63 10.89 7.67 1.57
N ALA A 64 10.97 6.33 1.75
CA ALA A 64 10.44 5.38 0.79
C ALA A 64 8.93 5.57 0.58
N ILE A 65 8.14 5.79 1.64
CA ILE A 65 6.69 6.03 1.55
C ILE A 65 6.37 7.39 0.92
N VAL A 66 7.12 8.44 1.25
CA VAL A 66 6.97 9.75 0.60
C VAL A 66 7.26 9.64 -0.90
N MET A 67 8.36 9.00 -1.27
CA MET A 67 8.75 8.80 -2.67
C MET A 67 7.79 7.88 -3.42
N LEU A 68 7.17 6.90 -2.75
CA LEU A 68 6.10 6.08 -3.31
C LEU A 68 4.94 6.97 -3.80
N GLY A 69 4.37 7.81 -2.94
CA GLY A 69 3.26 8.68 -3.32
C GLY A 69 3.68 9.75 -4.34
N ALA A 70 4.85 10.36 -4.18
CA ALA A 70 5.36 11.37 -5.09
C ALA A 70 5.60 10.80 -6.49
N SER A 71 6.28 9.65 -6.60
CA SER A 71 6.54 9.01 -7.89
C SER A 71 5.26 8.49 -8.55
N ALA A 72 4.33 7.91 -7.78
CA ALA A 72 3.03 7.51 -8.29
C ALA A 72 2.25 8.70 -8.84
N ALA A 73 2.26 9.85 -8.16
CA ALA A 73 1.58 11.07 -8.59
C ALA A 73 2.17 11.64 -9.90
N VAL A 74 3.50 11.67 -10.02
CA VAL A 74 4.20 12.23 -11.19
C VAL A 74 4.19 11.24 -12.35
N MET A 75 4.49 9.97 -12.10
CA MET A 75 4.67 8.95 -13.13
C MET A 75 3.36 8.28 -13.58
N GLY A 76 2.24 8.51 -12.89
CA GLY A 76 0.96 7.84 -13.18
C GLY A 76 0.51 8.01 -14.64
N THR A 77 0.62 9.24 -15.20
CA THR A 77 0.29 9.49 -16.61
C THR A 77 1.23 8.75 -17.56
N TRP A 78 2.51 8.65 -17.22
CA TRP A 78 3.48 7.88 -17.99
C TRP A 78 3.15 6.38 -17.95
N VAL A 79 2.83 5.83 -16.77
CA VAL A 79 2.41 4.43 -16.60
C VAL A 79 1.21 4.08 -17.51
N ASP A 80 0.20 4.95 -17.55
CA ASP A 80 -0.98 4.76 -18.38
C ASP A 80 -0.64 4.75 -19.89
N ARG A 81 0.37 5.53 -20.32
CA ARG A 81 0.82 5.61 -21.72
C ARG A 81 1.69 4.44 -22.16
N VAL A 82 2.67 4.06 -21.32
CA VAL A 82 3.65 3.02 -21.71
C VAL A 82 3.13 1.60 -21.51
N GLY A 83 2.07 1.44 -20.73
CA GLY A 83 1.48 0.16 -20.40
C GLY A 83 2.16 -0.59 -19.26
N PRO A 84 1.52 -1.67 -18.78
CA PRO A 84 1.91 -2.32 -17.53
C PRO A 84 3.27 -3.00 -17.58
N ARG A 85 3.61 -3.65 -18.70
CA ARG A 85 4.86 -4.41 -18.79
C ARG A 85 6.08 -3.51 -18.64
N ARG A 86 6.10 -2.39 -19.36
CA ARG A 86 7.20 -1.42 -19.27
C ARG A 86 7.26 -0.75 -17.91
N ALA A 87 6.10 -0.40 -17.36
CA ALA A 87 6.03 0.19 -16.02
C ALA A 87 6.52 -0.77 -14.92
N MET A 88 6.06 -2.04 -14.94
CA MET A 88 6.49 -3.06 -13.97
C MET A 88 7.98 -3.38 -14.10
N PHE A 89 8.53 -3.43 -15.33
CA PHE A 89 9.97 -3.59 -15.55
C PHE A 89 10.76 -2.43 -14.95
N THR A 90 10.34 -1.20 -15.22
CA THR A 90 10.98 0.00 -14.65
C THR A 90 10.92 -0.03 -13.13
N ALA A 91 9.77 -0.40 -12.55
CA ALA A 91 9.62 -0.56 -11.10
C ALA A 91 10.58 -1.62 -10.53
N ALA A 92 10.74 -2.76 -11.21
CA ALA A 92 11.67 -3.82 -10.80
C ALA A 92 13.13 -3.33 -10.81
N CYS A 93 13.52 -2.58 -11.84
CA CYS A 93 14.85 -1.98 -11.91
C CYS A 93 15.10 -0.98 -10.77
N PHE A 94 14.15 -0.06 -10.53
CA PHE A 94 14.29 0.91 -9.45
C PHE A 94 14.31 0.23 -8.07
N TRP A 95 13.42 -0.75 -7.83
CA TRP A 95 13.35 -1.45 -6.56
C TRP A 95 14.65 -2.22 -6.27
N ALA A 96 15.13 -3.01 -7.23
CA ALA A 96 16.37 -3.74 -7.09
C ALA A 96 17.59 -2.81 -6.92
N SER A 97 17.68 -1.75 -7.74
CA SER A 97 18.76 -0.76 -7.62
C SER A 97 18.73 -0.07 -6.26
N GLY A 98 17.53 0.20 -5.72
CA GLY A 98 17.38 0.76 -4.38
C GLY A 98 18.01 -0.12 -3.30
N PHE A 99 17.79 -1.42 -3.37
CA PHE A 99 18.43 -2.40 -2.48
C PHE A 99 19.96 -2.44 -2.67
N LEU A 100 20.45 -2.45 -3.91
CA LEU A 100 21.89 -2.54 -4.19
C LEU A 100 22.62 -1.28 -3.72
N VAL A 101 22.07 -0.09 -3.97
CA VAL A 101 22.66 1.17 -3.46
C VAL A 101 22.55 1.22 -1.92
N GLY A 102 21.45 0.72 -1.34
CA GLY A 102 21.32 0.58 0.10
C GLY A 102 22.38 -0.37 0.69
N ALA A 103 22.58 -1.53 0.07
CA ALA A 103 23.63 -2.47 0.45
C ALA A 103 25.04 -1.83 0.43
N LEU A 104 25.32 -1.05 -0.62
CA LEU A 104 26.57 -0.32 -0.74
C LEU A 104 26.71 0.71 0.39
N GLY A 105 25.63 1.42 0.74
CA GLY A 105 25.60 2.34 1.88
C GLY A 105 25.91 1.66 3.21
N ILE A 106 25.31 0.49 3.44
CA ILE A 106 25.58 -0.31 4.64
C ILE A 106 27.04 -0.77 4.66
N ALA A 107 27.54 -1.35 3.57
CA ALA A 107 28.92 -1.83 3.48
C ALA A 107 29.94 -0.69 3.64
N ALA A 108 29.62 0.53 3.21
CA ALA A 108 30.48 1.70 3.32
C ALA A 108 30.31 2.48 4.65
N GLY A 109 29.42 2.07 5.55
CA GLY A 109 29.11 2.80 6.78
C GLY A 109 28.45 4.17 6.54
N GLN A 110 27.70 4.33 5.43
CA GLN A 110 27.14 5.61 4.98
C GLN A 110 25.60 5.59 4.96
N LEU A 111 24.98 6.01 6.05
CA LEU A 111 23.51 6.00 6.20
C LEU A 111 22.78 6.82 5.11
N TRP A 112 23.38 7.94 4.65
CA TRP A 112 22.78 8.75 3.59
C TRP A 112 22.64 7.99 2.25
N LEU A 113 23.53 7.02 1.96
CA LEU A 113 23.39 6.14 0.80
C LEU A 113 22.21 5.18 0.96
N VAL A 114 21.87 4.77 2.18
CA VAL A 114 20.66 3.97 2.45
C VAL A 114 19.41 4.82 2.23
N TYR A 115 19.42 6.10 2.63
CA TYR A 115 18.36 7.04 2.32
C TYR A 115 18.17 7.21 0.81
N LEU A 116 19.27 7.41 0.07
CA LEU A 116 19.22 7.54 -1.38
C LEU A 116 18.80 6.22 -2.05
N GLY A 117 19.41 5.09 -1.68
CA GLY A 117 19.15 3.78 -2.28
C GLY A 117 17.74 3.30 -1.98
N TYR A 118 17.56 2.80 -0.77
CA TYR A 118 16.27 2.20 -0.39
C TYR A 118 15.15 3.23 -0.31
N GLY A 119 15.44 4.41 0.28
CA GLY A 119 14.45 5.47 0.46
C GLY A 119 14.01 6.10 -0.85
N VAL A 120 14.93 6.74 -1.59
CA VAL A 120 14.56 7.51 -2.80
C VAL A 120 14.40 6.59 -4.00
N ILE A 121 15.44 5.87 -4.39
CA ILE A 121 15.43 5.03 -5.61
C ILE A 121 14.42 3.89 -5.44
N GLY A 122 14.45 3.17 -4.33
CA GLY A 122 13.49 2.13 -3.99
C GLY A 122 12.06 2.66 -3.91
N GLY A 123 11.85 3.82 -3.26
CA GLY A 123 10.56 4.48 -3.15
C GLY A 123 9.94 4.85 -4.51
N ILE A 124 10.75 5.26 -5.50
CA ILE A 124 10.29 5.44 -6.88
C ILE A 124 9.80 4.12 -7.46
N GLY A 125 10.57 3.04 -7.27
CA GLY A 125 10.15 1.69 -7.68
C GLY A 125 8.85 1.24 -7.03
N LEU A 126 8.68 1.52 -5.73
CA LEU A 126 7.45 1.27 -4.99
C LEU A 126 6.23 1.93 -5.64
N GLY A 127 6.30 3.23 -5.95
CA GLY A 127 5.16 3.97 -6.49
C GLY A 127 4.75 3.52 -7.89
N ILE A 128 5.70 3.33 -8.79
CA ILE A 128 5.44 2.83 -10.15
C ILE A 128 4.90 1.39 -10.08
N GLY A 129 5.53 0.53 -9.25
CA GLY A 129 5.15 -0.86 -9.06
C GLY A 129 3.78 -1.02 -8.40
N TYR A 130 3.34 -0.04 -7.63
CA TYR A 130 2.04 -0.06 -6.97
C TYR A 130 0.89 0.22 -7.93
N ILE A 131 0.97 1.30 -8.73
CA ILE A 131 -0.17 1.73 -9.56
C ILE A 131 -0.36 0.87 -10.82
N SER A 132 0.70 0.33 -11.39
CA SER A 132 0.65 -0.37 -12.69
C SER A 132 -0.18 -1.67 -12.65
N PRO A 133 0.02 -2.62 -11.71
CA PRO A 133 -0.80 -3.83 -11.63
C PRO A 133 -2.27 -3.53 -11.31
N VAL A 134 -2.53 -2.53 -10.44
CA VAL A 134 -3.90 -2.13 -10.05
C VAL A 134 -4.68 -1.64 -11.26
N SER A 135 -4.12 -0.70 -12.04
CA SER A 135 -4.78 -0.17 -13.23
C SER A 135 -5.03 -1.25 -14.28
N THR A 136 -4.13 -2.24 -14.39
CA THR A 136 -4.27 -3.37 -15.30
C THR A 136 -5.43 -4.28 -14.90
N LEU A 137 -5.51 -4.63 -13.61
CA LEU A 137 -6.58 -5.50 -13.11
C LEU A 137 -7.97 -4.84 -13.21
N ILE A 138 -8.08 -3.53 -12.97
CA ILE A 138 -9.33 -2.80 -13.16
C ILE A 138 -9.83 -2.90 -14.62
N ARG A 139 -8.93 -2.93 -15.61
CA ARG A 139 -9.30 -3.09 -17.03
C ARG A 139 -9.78 -4.51 -17.36
N TRP A 140 -9.22 -5.53 -16.69
CA TRP A 140 -9.62 -6.93 -16.89
C TRP A 140 -10.90 -7.34 -16.13
N PHE A 141 -11.21 -6.64 -15.03
CA PHE A 141 -12.37 -6.94 -14.18
C PHE A 141 -13.31 -5.72 -14.05
N PRO A 142 -13.84 -5.21 -15.20
CA PRO A 142 -14.77 -4.08 -15.17
C PRO A 142 -16.10 -4.44 -14.46
N ASP A 143 -16.43 -5.72 -14.40
CA ASP A 143 -17.58 -6.30 -13.71
C ASP A 143 -17.39 -6.34 -12.19
N ARG A 144 -16.16 -6.46 -11.68
CA ARG A 144 -15.83 -6.60 -10.26
C ARG A 144 -14.55 -5.83 -9.89
N PRO A 145 -14.54 -4.50 -9.98
CA PRO A 145 -13.33 -3.70 -9.76
C PRO A 145 -12.80 -3.76 -8.32
N GLY A 146 -13.67 -3.93 -7.32
CA GLY A 146 -13.26 -4.11 -5.94
C GLY A 146 -12.52 -5.44 -5.71
N LEU A 147 -13.02 -6.54 -6.27
CA LEU A 147 -12.32 -7.81 -6.28
C LEU A 147 -10.95 -7.68 -6.95
N ALA A 148 -10.89 -7.00 -8.10
CA ALA A 148 -9.65 -6.80 -8.84
C ALA A 148 -8.59 -6.05 -8.03
N THR A 149 -8.99 -4.94 -7.43
CA THR A 149 -8.08 -4.12 -6.60
C THR A 149 -7.69 -4.85 -5.31
N GLY A 150 -8.61 -5.60 -4.71
CA GLY A 150 -8.34 -6.45 -3.57
C GLY A 150 -7.27 -7.50 -3.87
N MET A 151 -7.40 -8.24 -4.98
CA MET A 151 -6.43 -9.24 -5.41
C MET A 151 -5.04 -8.64 -5.68
N ALA A 152 -4.98 -7.45 -6.28
CA ALA A 152 -3.71 -6.78 -6.51
C ALA A 152 -3.06 -6.35 -5.19
N ILE A 153 -3.79 -5.57 -4.40
CA ILE A 153 -3.24 -4.82 -3.28
C ILE A 153 -3.03 -5.70 -2.03
N MET A 154 -3.73 -6.86 -1.92
CA MET A 154 -3.49 -7.81 -0.83
C MET A 154 -2.02 -8.27 -0.79
N GLY A 155 -1.37 -8.41 -1.95
CA GLY A 155 0.05 -8.77 -2.02
C GLY A 155 0.96 -7.77 -1.31
N PHE A 156 0.70 -6.48 -1.44
CA PHE A 156 1.45 -5.46 -0.71
C PHE A 156 1.26 -5.59 0.81
N GLY A 157 0.02 -5.83 1.26
CA GLY A 157 -0.28 -6.08 2.68
C GLY A 157 0.35 -7.36 3.22
N GLY A 158 0.44 -8.39 2.38
CA GLY A 158 1.03 -9.69 2.70
C GLY A 158 2.54 -9.77 2.51
N GLY A 159 3.18 -8.74 1.95
CA GLY A 159 4.61 -8.76 1.63
C GLY A 159 5.48 -9.00 2.86
N ALA A 160 5.20 -8.34 3.97
CA ALA A 160 5.93 -8.53 5.22
C ALA A 160 5.74 -9.93 5.84
N LEU A 161 4.60 -10.57 5.61
CA LEU A 161 4.35 -11.94 6.08
C LEU A 161 5.34 -12.94 5.45
N VAL A 162 5.76 -12.69 4.22
CA VAL A 162 6.77 -13.50 3.52
C VAL A 162 8.17 -12.95 3.79
N ALA A 163 8.35 -11.64 3.66
CA ALA A 163 9.67 -11.01 3.73
C ALA A 163 10.29 -11.07 5.13
N SER A 164 9.51 -10.98 6.22
CA SER A 164 10.06 -11.00 7.57
C SER A 164 10.68 -12.34 7.96
N PRO A 165 10.01 -13.50 7.80
CA PRO A 165 10.64 -14.79 8.09
C PRO A 165 11.78 -15.10 7.11
N LEU A 166 11.66 -14.73 5.83
CA LEU A 166 12.73 -14.88 4.86
C LEU A 166 13.97 -14.08 5.26
N SER A 167 13.80 -12.80 5.64
CA SER A 167 14.91 -11.94 6.07
C SER A 167 15.60 -12.50 7.31
N ARG A 168 14.84 -12.93 8.32
CA ARG A 168 15.40 -13.57 9.52
C ARG A 168 16.19 -14.82 9.18
N ARG A 169 15.64 -15.67 8.31
CA ARG A 169 16.33 -16.90 7.89
C ARG A 169 17.64 -16.60 7.15
N LEU A 170 17.65 -15.61 6.26
CA LEU A 170 18.85 -15.19 5.55
C LEU A 170 19.88 -14.57 6.50
N LEU A 171 19.45 -13.69 7.42
CA LEU A 171 20.36 -13.12 8.43
C LEU A 171 20.99 -14.22 9.29
N SER A 172 20.23 -15.20 9.75
CA SER A 172 20.77 -16.33 10.51
C SER A 172 21.74 -17.24 9.71
N LEU A 173 21.67 -17.19 8.38
CA LEU A 173 22.63 -17.89 7.51
C LEU A 173 23.91 -17.07 7.29
N TYR A 174 23.78 -15.74 7.21
CA TYR A 174 24.90 -14.85 6.94
C TYR A 174 25.70 -14.50 8.20
N ASP A 175 25.04 -14.51 9.36
CA ASP A 175 25.61 -14.21 10.67
C ASP A 175 25.03 -15.16 11.75
N PRO A 176 25.50 -16.41 11.79
CA PRO A 176 25.01 -17.38 12.77
C PRO A 176 25.33 -16.95 14.21
N GLY A 177 24.29 -16.64 15.00
CA GLY A 177 24.41 -16.20 16.38
C GLY A 177 24.57 -14.70 16.60
N GLY A 178 24.57 -13.89 15.52
CA GLY A 178 24.51 -12.42 15.62
C GLY A 178 23.10 -11.97 16.08
N ASP A 179 23.00 -11.33 17.24
CA ASP A 179 21.78 -10.70 17.74
C ASP A 179 22.13 -9.36 18.44
N PRO A 180 21.91 -8.23 17.74
CA PRO A 180 21.45 -8.11 16.35
C PRO A 180 22.51 -8.54 15.30
N ALA A 181 22.06 -8.83 14.08
CA ALA A 181 22.94 -9.23 12.99
C ALA A 181 23.91 -8.10 12.59
N SER A 182 25.13 -8.47 12.15
CA SER A 182 26.14 -7.52 11.72
C SER A 182 25.74 -6.71 10.49
N GLY A 183 26.28 -5.51 10.31
CA GLY A 183 26.06 -4.68 9.11
C GLY A 183 26.40 -5.40 7.83
N ALA A 184 27.47 -6.24 7.82
CA ALA A 184 27.85 -7.05 6.67
C ALA A 184 26.74 -8.05 6.28
N ALA A 185 26.12 -8.72 7.27
CA ALA A 185 25.01 -9.63 7.04
C ALA A 185 23.77 -8.90 6.48
N VAL A 186 23.49 -7.69 6.99
CA VAL A 186 22.41 -6.85 6.46
C VAL A 186 22.69 -6.37 5.05
N ALA A 187 23.93 -6.03 4.71
CA ALA A 187 24.30 -5.68 3.34
C ALA A 187 24.11 -6.86 2.38
N LEU A 188 24.52 -8.09 2.77
CA LEU A 188 24.27 -9.30 1.99
C LEU A 188 22.79 -9.62 1.86
N LEU A 189 21.98 -9.41 2.93
CA LEU A 189 20.54 -9.51 2.88
C LEU A 189 19.97 -8.59 1.81
N PHE A 190 20.40 -7.34 1.76
CA PHE A 190 19.91 -6.36 0.77
C PHE A 190 20.25 -6.80 -0.66
N VAL A 191 21.46 -7.26 -0.92
CA VAL A 191 21.85 -7.79 -2.24
C VAL A 191 20.97 -8.98 -2.62
N THR A 192 20.78 -9.93 -1.71
CA THR A 192 20.00 -11.14 -1.97
C THR A 192 18.53 -10.82 -2.21
N LEU A 193 17.93 -9.97 -1.37
CA LEU A 193 16.53 -9.55 -1.55
C LEU A 193 16.37 -8.73 -2.83
N GLY A 194 17.28 -7.81 -3.13
CA GLY A 194 17.24 -7.01 -4.36
C GLY A 194 17.25 -7.87 -5.61
N ALA A 195 18.16 -8.86 -5.68
CA ALA A 195 18.24 -9.81 -6.77
C ALA A 195 16.99 -10.72 -6.85
N GLY A 196 16.56 -11.28 -5.71
CA GLY A 196 15.40 -12.15 -5.64
C GLY A 196 14.11 -11.42 -6.05
N TYR A 197 13.90 -10.21 -5.55
CA TYR A 197 12.73 -9.40 -5.94
C TYR A 197 12.75 -9.00 -7.41
N PHE A 198 13.92 -8.66 -7.95
CA PHE A 198 14.04 -8.42 -9.39
C PHE A 198 13.55 -9.64 -10.20
N LEU A 199 14.04 -10.84 -9.86
CA LEU A 199 13.64 -12.07 -10.57
C LEU A 199 12.15 -12.37 -10.44
N VAL A 200 11.57 -12.24 -9.23
CA VAL A 200 10.15 -12.47 -9.01
C VAL A 200 9.29 -11.42 -9.72
N MET A 201 9.68 -10.14 -9.68
CA MET A 201 8.97 -9.10 -10.41
C MET A 201 9.05 -9.31 -11.93
N MET A 202 10.16 -9.83 -12.45
CA MET A 202 10.28 -10.19 -13.87
C MET A 202 9.29 -11.28 -14.29
N LEU A 203 8.93 -12.24 -13.43
CA LEU A 203 7.83 -13.17 -13.72
C LEU A 203 6.52 -12.42 -13.97
N GLY A 204 6.21 -11.41 -13.15
CA GLY A 204 5.07 -10.53 -13.37
C GLY A 204 5.16 -9.76 -14.69
N VAL A 205 6.35 -9.21 -15.03
CA VAL A 205 6.60 -8.47 -16.29
C VAL A 205 6.37 -9.35 -17.53
N PHE A 206 6.84 -10.58 -17.52
CA PHE A 206 6.67 -11.48 -18.66
C PHE A 206 5.24 -12.00 -18.82
N THR A 207 4.52 -12.19 -17.71
CA THR A 207 3.18 -12.79 -17.73
C THR A 207 2.05 -11.78 -17.86
N VAL A 208 2.29 -10.49 -17.52
CA VAL A 208 1.24 -9.46 -17.62
C VAL A 208 0.74 -9.26 -19.05
N ARG A 209 -0.60 -9.13 -19.20
CA ARG A 209 -1.29 -8.80 -20.45
C ARG A 209 -2.33 -7.71 -20.20
N VAL A 210 -2.67 -6.97 -21.24
CA VAL A 210 -3.80 -6.03 -21.26
C VAL A 210 -4.93 -6.60 -22.12
N PRO A 211 -6.19 -6.29 -21.80
CA PRO A 211 -7.30 -6.75 -22.63
C PRO A 211 -7.22 -6.09 -24.02
N PRO A 212 -7.62 -6.80 -25.09
CA PRO A 212 -7.69 -6.21 -26.41
C PRO A 212 -8.77 -5.12 -26.49
N PRO A 213 -8.68 -4.19 -27.44
CA PRO A 213 -9.68 -3.15 -27.64
C PRO A 213 -11.09 -3.74 -27.76
N GLY A 214 -12.06 -3.14 -27.06
CA GLY A 214 -13.45 -3.62 -27.09
C GLY A 214 -13.74 -4.90 -26.30
N TRP A 215 -12.74 -5.48 -25.62
CA TRP A 215 -12.93 -6.69 -24.82
C TRP A 215 -13.93 -6.45 -23.68
N ARG A 216 -14.80 -7.45 -23.49
CA ARG A 216 -15.76 -7.50 -22.36
C ARG A 216 -15.78 -8.90 -21.77
N PRO A 217 -15.98 -9.04 -20.46
CA PRO A 217 -16.14 -10.36 -19.83
C PRO A 217 -17.40 -11.05 -20.35
N ALA A 218 -17.34 -12.38 -20.50
CA ALA A 218 -18.49 -13.19 -20.87
C ALA A 218 -19.60 -13.05 -19.82
N GLY A 219 -20.84 -12.84 -20.26
CA GLY A 219 -22.01 -12.64 -19.39
C GLY A 219 -22.20 -11.22 -18.83
N ALA A 220 -21.34 -10.27 -19.22
CA ALA A 220 -21.63 -8.86 -18.94
C ALA A 220 -22.89 -8.47 -19.72
N ALA A 221 -23.96 -8.09 -18.98
CA ALA A 221 -25.18 -7.57 -19.59
C ALA A 221 -24.80 -6.43 -20.55
N SER A 222 -25.42 -6.40 -21.71
CA SER A 222 -25.31 -5.30 -22.64
C SER A 222 -26.04 -4.09 -22.05
N THR A 223 -25.43 -3.47 -21.06
CA THR A 223 -25.79 -2.09 -20.76
C THR A 223 -25.45 -1.32 -22.03
N THR A 224 -26.47 -0.74 -22.62
CA THR A 224 -26.44 0.15 -23.77
C THR A 224 -25.64 1.43 -23.46
N GLU A 225 -24.43 1.26 -22.96
CA GLU A 225 -23.42 2.32 -23.01
C GLU A 225 -22.88 2.29 -24.45
N ARG A 226 -23.28 3.32 -25.21
CA ARG A 226 -22.82 3.61 -26.55
C ARG A 226 -21.36 3.20 -26.69
N ALA A 227 -21.05 2.47 -27.77
CA ALA A 227 -19.68 2.19 -28.20
C ALA A 227 -18.96 3.53 -28.48
N GLY A 228 -18.46 4.16 -27.44
CA GLY A 228 -17.70 5.39 -27.44
C GLY A 228 -16.41 5.17 -26.67
N ALA A 229 -15.40 5.99 -26.92
CA ALA A 229 -14.12 6.01 -26.24
C ALA A 229 -14.25 5.91 -24.70
N PRO A 230 -13.25 5.43 -23.97
CA PRO A 230 -13.32 5.26 -22.52
C PRO A 230 -13.68 6.62 -21.87
N ARG A 231 -14.95 6.74 -21.44
CA ARG A 231 -15.45 7.95 -20.78
C ARG A 231 -14.78 8.07 -19.43
N GLY A 232 -14.22 9.23 -19.16
CA GLY A 232 -13.59 9.48 -17.88
C GLY A 232 -13.08 10.90 -17.78
N VAL A 233 -12.60 11.23 -16.60
CA VAL A 233 -12.04 12.54 -16.28
C VAL A 233 -10.53 12.47 -16.40
N SER A 234 -9.90 13.47 -17.02
CA SER A 234 -8.44 13.54 -17.06
C SER A 234 -7.89 13.75 -15.63
N ALA A 235 -6.69 13.25 -15.38
CA ALA A 235 -6.07 13.40 -14.07
C ALA A 235 -5.86 14.89 -13.68
N ALA A 236 -5.66 15.78 -14.67
CA ALA A 236 -5.56 17.23 -14.44
C ALA A 236 -6.91 17.84 -14.05
N SER A 237 -8.02 17.35 -14.64
CA SER A 237 -9.37 17.80 -14.29
C SER A 237 -9.83 17.20 -12.96
N ALA A 238 -9.49 15.95 -12.68
CA ALA A 238 -9.88 15.26 -11.45
C ALA A 238 -9.42 16.00 -10.19
N ILE A 239 -8.16 16.45 -10.12
CA ILE A 239 -7.63 17.20 -8.98
C ILE A 239 -8.28 18.58 -8.76
N ARG A 240 -9.02 19.08 -9.75
CA ARG A 240 -9.79 20.34 -9.64
C ARG A 240 -11.20 20.11 -9.12
N THR A 241 -11.60 18.88 -8.92
CA THR A 241 -12.94 18.52 -8.41
C THR A 241 -12.95 18.37 -6.90
N PRO A 242 -14.02 18.76 -6.20
CA PRO A 242 -14.14 18.52 -4.76
C PRO A 242 -14.18 17.02 -4.44
N GLN A 243 -14.68 16.18 -5.34
CA GLN A 243 -14.74 14.74 -5.18
C GLN A 243 -13.35 14.10 -4.98
N PHE A 244 -12.34 14.59 -5.69
CA PHE A 244 -10.97 14.13 -5.52
C PHE A 244 -10.45 14.41 -4.11
N TRP A 245 -10.63 15.65 -3.63
CA TRP A 245 -10.14 16.05 -2.31
C TRP A 245 -10.93 15.43 -1.17
N LEU A 246 -12.22 15.22 -1.36
CA LEU A 246 -13.03 14.46 -0.40
C LEU A 246 -12.55 13.02 -0.28
N LEU A 247 -12.29 12.34 -1.40
CA LEU A 247 -11.76 10.97 -1.38
C LEU A 247 -10.31 10.93 -0.87
N TRP A 248 -9.49 11.96 -1.18
CA TRP A 248 -8.17 12.13 -0.60
C TRP A 248 -8.22 12.22 0.93
N THR A 249 -9.16 13.02 1.46
CA THR A 249 -9.39 13.15 2.91
C THR A 249 -9.85 11.82 3.52
N VAL A 250 -10.77 11.12 2.87
CA VAL A 250 -11.21 9.78 3.30
C VAL A 250 -10.04 8.82 3.42
N LEU A 251 -9.19 8.74 2.39
CA LEU A 251 -8.01 7.87 2.40
C LEU A 251 -7.02 8.32 3.47
N PHE A 252 -6.70 9.62 3.53
CA PHE A 252 -5.81 10.19 4.54
C PHE A 252 -6.24 9.82 5.97
N CYS A 253 -7.51 10.04 6.30
CA CYS A 253 -8.03 9.74 7.64
C CYS A 253 -8.00 8.25 7.96
N ASN A 254 -8.45 7.40 7.02
CA ASN A 254 -8.43 5.95 7.21
C ASN A 254 -7.01 5.42 7.42
N VAL A 255 -6.06 5.91 6.62
CA VAL A 255 -4.66 5.48 6.69
C VAL A 255 -3.96 6.01 7.92
N THR A 256 -4.19 7.27 8.29
CA THR A 256 -3.62 7.89 9.51
C THR A 256 -3.99 7.08 10.74
N ALA A 257 -5.27 6.72 10.88
CA ALA A 257 -5.73 5.90 11.99
C ALA A 257 -5.05 4.52 11.98
N GLY A 258 -5.07 3.80 10.85
CA GLY A 258 -4.50 2.46 10.77
C GLY A 258 -2.99 2.40 11.00
N ILE A 259 -2.21 3.31 10.42
CA ILE A 259 -0.75 3.37 10.60
C ILE A 259 -0.40 3.70 12.05
N GLY A 260 -1.18 4.57 12.73
CA GLY A 260 -0.94 4.91 14.12
C GLY A 260 -0.95 3.69 15.06
N ILE A 261 -1.89 2.75 14.86
CA ILE A 261 -1.88 1.47 15.60
C ILE A 261 -0.75 0.55 15.11
N LEU A 262 -0.57 0.44 13.81
CA LEU A 262 0.35 -0.54 13.23
C LEU A 262 1.80 -0.32 13.67
N GLU A 263 2.21 0.95 13.78
CA GLU A 263 3.55 1.32 14.23
C GLU A 263 3.80 0.99 15.71
N GLN A 264 2.77 1.19 16.53
CA GLN A 264 2.85 0.98 17.98
C GLN A 264 2.37 -0.41 18.41
N ALA A 265 2.01 -1.30 17.49
CA ALA A 265 1.34 -2.56 17.81
C ALA A 265 2.10 -3.41 18.83
N GLY A 266 3.41 -3.58 18.67
CA GLY A 266 4.24 -4.37 19.58
C GLY A 266 4.34 -3.77 20.98
N PRO A 267 4.82 -2.51 21.14
CA PRO A 267 4.83 -1.83 22.43
C PRO A 267 3.45 -1.73 23.06
N MET A 268 2.44 -1.37 22.31
CA MET A 268 1.08 -1.13 22.77
C MET A 268 0.46 -2.33 23.49
N ILE A 269 0.58 -3.54 22.95
CA ILE A 269 0.05 -4.73 23.62
C ILE A 269 0.79 -5.01 24.94
N GLY A 270 2.10 -4.76 25.00
CA GLY A 270 2.89 -4.86 26.23
C GLY A 270 2.45 -3.87 27.31
N ASP A 271 2.21 -2.61 26.90
CA ASP A 271 1.83 -1.53 27.81
C ASP A 271 0.39 -1.67 28.33
N PHE A 272 -0.54 -2.18 27.49
CA PHE A 272 -1.93 -2.43 27.89
C PHE A 272 -2.05 -3.52 28.97
N PHE A 273 -1.15 -4.50 28.98
CA PHE A 273 -1.18 -5.64 29.91
C PHE A 273 0.00 -5.62 30.87
N ARG A 274 0.44 -4.42 31.27
CA ARG A 274 1.48 -4.21 32.27
C ARG A 274 0.85 -4.13 33.66
N SER A 275 1.39 -4.89 34.60
CA SER A 275 1.00 -4.88 36.01
C SER A 275 2.24 -4.90 36.91
N GLY A 276 2.30 -4.01 37.90
CA GLY A 276 3.39 -3.97 38.85
C GLY A 276 4.79 -3.75 38.26
N GLY A 277 4.88 -3.03 37.14
CA GLY A 277 6.14 -2.74 36.45
C GLY A 277 6.61 -3.81 35.45
N SER A 278 5.93 -4.97 35.37
CA SER A 278 6.20 -6.02 34.39
C SER A 278 5.00 -6.23 33.44
N THR A 279 5.25 -6.64 32.20
CA THR A 279 4.21 -7.01 31.25
C THR A 279 3.88 -8.51 31.37
N SER A 280 2.59 -8.86 31.23
CA SER A 280 2.15 -10.24 31.11
C SER A 280 2.32 -10.79 29.68
N VAL A 281 2.68 -9.93 28.71
CA VAL A 281 2.87 -10.27 27.30
C VAL A 281 4.37 -10.39 27.02
N SER A 282 4.80 -11.57 26.57
CA SER A 282 6.18 -11.81 26.16
C SER A 282 6.52 -11.14 24.81
N ALA A 283 7.80 -10.94 24.53
CA ALA A 283 8.26 -10.42 23.24
C ALA A 283 7.82 -11.30 22.06
N THR A 284 7.74 -12.62 22.26
CA THR A 284 7.26 -13.57 21.24
C THR A 284 5.78 -13.39 20.96
N GLU A 285 4.96 -13.19 22.00
CA GLU A 285 3.52 -12.94 21.83
C GLU A 285 3.25 -11.58 21.17
N ALA A 286 4.01 -10.55 21.54
CA ALA A 286 3.93 -9.24 20.89
C ALA A 286 4.30 -9.33 19.39
N ALA A 287 5.34 -10.08 19.04
CA ALA A 287 5.70 -10.33 17.64
C ALA A 287 4.63 -11.15 16.91
N GLY A 288 4.03 -12.15 17.56
CA GLY A 288 2.89 -12.93 17.06
C GLY A 288 1.68 -12.05 16.78
N PHE A 289 1.38 -11.10 17.67
CA PHE A 289 0.31 -10.13 17.50
C PHE A 289 0.53 -9.23 16.25
N VAL A 290 1.73 -8.70 16.05
CA VAL A 290 2.05 -7.92 14.84
C VAL A 290 1.88 -8.77 13.58
N GLY A 291 2.29 -10.04 13.60
CA GLY A 291 2.05 -10.98 12.52
C GLY A 291 0.56 -11.18 12.23
N LEU A 292 -0.26 -11.34 13.27
CA LEU A 292 -1.71 -11.47 13.15
C LEU A 292 -2.34 -10.22 12.53
N LEU A 293 -1.93 -9.03 12.96
CA LEU A 293 -2.40 -7.78 12.36
C LEU A 293 -2.07 -7.71 10.85
N SER A 294 -0.92 -8.20 10.44
CA SER A 294 -0.55 -8.27 9.00
C SER A 294 -1.48 -9.19 8.21
N ILE A 295 -1.90 -10.33 8.80
CA ILE A 295 -2.89 -11.22 8.20
C ILE A 295 -4.24 -10.52 8.05
N PHE A 296 -4.72 -9.81 9.08
CA PHE A 296 -5.98 -9.07 9.02
C PHE A 296 -5.91 -7.88 8.05
N ASN A 297 -4.76 -7.21 7.93
CA ASN A 297 -4.53 -6.21 6.89
C ASN A 297 -4.67 -6.80 5.48
N MET A 298 -4.00 -7.91 5.22
CA MET A 298 -4.06 -8.61 3.93
C MET A 298 -5.48 -9.11 3.62
N ALA A 299 -6.10 -9.82 4.56
CA ALA A 299 -7.46 -10.33 4.42
C ALA A 299 -8.47 -9.21 4.23
N GLY A 300 -8.34 -8.13 5.00
CA GLY A 300 -9.19 -6.93 4.90
C GLY A 300 -9.13 -6.30 3.51
N ARG A 301 -7.96 -6.24 2.90
CA ARG A 301 -7.80 -5.74 1.51
C ARG A 301 -8.61 -6.54 0.51
N PHE A 302 -8.60 -7.86 0.65
CA PHE A 302 -9.34 -8.75 -0.25
C PHE A 302 -10.84 -8.76 0.06
N VAL A 303 -11.20 -9.03 1.30
CA VAL A 303 -12.60 -9.26 1.71
C VAL A 303 -13.43 -7.99 1.53
N TRP A 304 -13.00 -6.87 2.15
CA TRP A 304 -13.79 -5.64 2.15
C TRP A 304 -13.87 -4.99 0.79
N SER A 305 -12.78 -4.98 0.00
CA SER A 305 -12.85 -4.40 -1.35
C SER A 305 -13.73 -5.23 -2.27
N SER A 306 -13.72 -6.57 -2.15
CA SER A 306 -14.64 -7.45 -2.87
C SER A 306 -16.09 -7.22 -2.44
N THR A 307 -16.35 -7.09 -1.13
CA THR A 307 -17.67 -6.79 -0.59
C THR A 307 -18.23 -5.47 -1.13
N SER A 308 -17.35 -4.51 -1.40
CA SER A 308 -17.75 -3.21 -1.95
C SER A 308 -18.33 -3.29 -3.38
N ASP A 309 -18.10 -4.38 -4.12
CA ASP A 309 -18.71 -4.62 -5.43
C ASP A 309 -20.22 -4.91 -5.31
N TYR A 310 -20.66 -5.41 -4.16
CA TYR A 310 -22.07 -5.76 -3.87
C TYR A 310 -22.81 -4.67 -3.10
N LEU A 311 -22.16 -4.11 -2.07
CA LEU A 311 -22.77 -3.11 -1.19
C LEU A 311 -22.63 -1.67 -1.74
N GLY A 312 -21.71 -1.46 -2.69
CA GLY A 312 -21.31 -0.14 -3.15
C GLY A 312 -20.18 0.47 -2.31
N ARG A 313 -19.43 1.41 -2.91
CA ARG A 313 -18.22 2.00 -2.29
C ARG A 313 -18.54 2.86 -1.08
N LYS A 314 -19.49 3.79 -1.27
CA LYS A 314 -19.85 4.76 -0.22
C LYS A 314 -20.41 4.09 1.04
N PRO A 315 -21.34 3.13 0.98
CA PRO A 315 -21.83 2.40 2.17
C PRO A 315 -20.72 1.62 2.88
N VAL A 316 -19.81 0.99 2.14
CA VAL A 316 -18.71 0.22 2.73
C VAL A 316 -17.75 1.15 3.49
N TYR A 317 -17.48 2.35 2.96
CA TYR A 317 -16.70 3.36 3.70
C TYR A 317 -17.41 3.91 4.92
N VAL A 318 -18.75 4.04 4.89
CA VAL A 318 -19.54 4.33 6.10
C VAL A 318 -19.31 3.26 7.15
N GLY A 319 -19.29 1.98 6.74
CA GLY A 319 -18.94 0.85 7.62
C GLY A 319 -17.53 0.95 8.19
N TYR A 320 -16.51 1.15 7.35
CA TYR A 320 -15.10 1.26 7.82
C TYR A 320 -14.91 2.36 8.86
N LEU A 321 -15.38 3.56 8.51
CA LEU A 321 -15.13 4.74 9.32
C LEU A 321 -16.03 4.74 10.57
N GLY A 322 -17.31 4.34 10.43
CA GLY A 322 -18.24 4.27 11.56
C GLY A 322 -17.88 3.17 12.56
N ALA A 323 -17.74 1.92 12.10
CA ALA A 323 -17.33 0.82 12.96
C ALA A 323 -15.89 0.99 13.47
N GLY A 324 -15.02 1.62 12.67
CA GLY A 324 -13.68 2.01 13.09
C GLY A 324 -13.70 2.96 14.28
N MET A 325 -14.49 4.03 14.23
CA MET A 325 -14.68 4.95 15.38
C MET A 325 -15.14 4.20 16.62
N ALA A 326 -16.16 3.34 16.49
CA ALA A 326 -16.65 2.54 17.61
C ALA A 326 -15.56 1.61 18.17
N ALA A 327 -14.79 0.94 17.31
CA ALA A 327 -13.70 0.07 17.73
C ALA A 327 -12.58 0.85 18.46
N TYR A 328 -12.23 2.06 18.00
CA TYR A 328 -11.27 2.94 18.69
C TYR A 328 -11.77 3.40 20.06
N VAL A 329 -13.05 3.76 20.18
CA VAL A 329 -13.67 4.11 21.48
C VAL A 329 -13.63 2.91 22.43
N LEU A 330 -14.01 1.73 21.96
CA LEU A 330 -13.97 0.52 22.76
C LEU A 330 -12.56 0.15 23.18
N LEU A 331 -11.58 0.31 22.30
CA LEU A 331 -10.17 0.08 22.59
C LEU A 331 -9.64 1.08 23.66
N ALA A 332 -10.03 2.35 23.56
CA ALA A 332 -9.64 3.38 24.50
C ALA A 332 -10.23 3.18 25.90
N LEU A 333 -11.46 2.67 25.99
CA LEU A 333 -12.18 2.55 27.26
C LEU A 333 -12.04 1.17 27.92
N PHE A 334 -11.92 0.12 27.14
CA PHE A 334 -12.03 -1.27 27.57
C PHE A 334 -10.92 -2.18 27.00
N GLY A 335 -9.91 -1.62 26.31
CA GLY A 335 -8.84 -2.39 25.68
C GLY A 335 -8.01 -3.22 26.66
N ASP A 336 -7.91 -2.79 27.89
CA ASP A 336 -7.21 -3.46 29.01
C ASP A 336 -8.05 -4.56 29.71
N ALA A 337 -9.32 -4.73 29.34
CA ALA A 337 -10.21 -5.70 29.96
C ALA A 337 -9.77 -7.15 29.71
N SER A 338 -9.29 -7.47 28.51
CA SER A 338 -8.66 -8.76 28.19
C SER A 338 -7.82 -8.69 26.92
N THR A 339 -6.76 -9.50 26.87
CA THR A 339 -5.89 -9.60 25.68
C THR A 339 -6.65 -10.02 24.42
N ALA A 340 -7.61 -10.95 24.56
CA ALA A 340 -8.42 -11.39 23.42
C ALA A 340 -9.30 -10.25 22.85
N PHE A 341 -9.89 -9.43 23.72
CA PHE A 341 -10.70 -8.29 23.31
C PHE A 341 -9.86 -7.21 22.62
N PHE A 342 -8.70 -6.89 23.21
CA PHE A 342 -7.72 -5.98 22.59
C PHE A 342 -7.31 -6.44 21.20
N VAL A 343 -6.88 -7.70 21.07
CA VAL A 343 -6.45 -8.28 19.80
C VAL A 343 -7.57 -8.26 18.77
N ALA A 344 -8.80 -8.60 19.15
CA ALA A 344 -9.95 -8.60 18.27
C ALA A 344 -10.26 -7.19 17.73
N LEU A 345 -10.25 -6.16 18.60
CA LEU A 345 -10.47 -4.78 18.18
C LEU A 345 -9.35 -4.25 17.30
N ALA A 346 -8.09 -4.49 17.65
CA ALA A 346 -6.95 -4.08 16.86
C ALA A 346 -6.95 -4.77 15.47
N ALA A 347 -7.24 -6.08 15.41
CA ALA A 347 -7.36 -6.82 14.17
C ALA A 347 -8.51 -6.29 13.29
N LEU A 348 -9.65 -5.96 13.89
CA LEU A 348 -10.79 -5.35 13.18
C LEU A 348 -10.42 -3.99 12.59
N ILE A 349 -9.80 -3.10 13.38
CA ILE A 349 -9.32 -1.79 12.93
C ILE A 349 -8.35 -1.94 11.75
N ILE A 350 -7.39 -2.84 11.86
CA ILE A 350 -6.41 -3.08 10.80
C ILE A 350 -7.03 -3.73 9.56
N SER A 351 -8.08 -4.53 9.72
CA SER A 351 -8.85 -5.03 8.57
C SER A 351 -9.56 -3.90 7.80
N PHE A 352 -10.11 -2.91 8.51
CA PHE A 352 -10.72 -1.72 7.90
C PHE A 352 -9.68 -0.81 7.23
N TYR A 353 -8.50 -0.64 7.86
CA TYR A 353 -7.36 0.03 7.23
C TYR A 353 -7.01 -0.60 5.88
N GLY A 354 -6.82 -1.92 5.86
CA GLY A 354 -6.52 -2.66 4.64
C GLY A 354 -7.62 -2.54 3.59
N GLY A 355 -8.87 -2.75 4.01
CA GLY A 355 -10.06 -2.70 3.16
C GLY A 355 -10.29 -1.33 2.55
N GLY A 356 -10.20 -0.27 3.36
CA GLY A 356 -10.37 1.11 2.91
C GLY A 356 -9.31 1.49 1.87
N PHE A 357 -8.06 1.07 2.10
CA PHE A 357 -6.98 1.30 1.15
C PHE A 357 -7.21 0.58 -0.20
N ALA A 358 -7.62 -0.69 -0.17
CA ALA A 358 -7.82 -1.49 -1.37
C ALA A 358 -9.08 -1.14 -2.16
N THR A 359 -10.09 -0.54 -1.51
CA THR A 359 -11.33 -0.13 -2.16
C THR A 359 -11.19 1.19 -2.95
N VAL A 360 -10.20 2.03 -2.60
CA VAL A 360 -10.00 3.35 -3.22
C VAL A 360 -9.90 3.33 -4.74
N PRO A 361 -9.07 2.46 -5.37
CA PRO A 361 -8.96 2.50 -6.84
C PRO A 361 -10.27 2.17 -7.56
N ALA A 362 -11.07 1.25 -6.97
CA ALA A 362 -12.41 0.95 -7.48
C ALA A 362 -13.35 2.15 -7.29
N TYR A 363 -13.26 2.86 -6.18
CA TYR A 363 -14.05 4.07 -5.92
C TYR A 363 -13.65 5.21 -6.89
N LEU A 364 -12.34 5.38 -7.16
CA LEU A 364 -11.86 6.33 -8.16
C LEU A 364 -12.40 6.02 -9.55
N ARG A 365 -12.38 4.74 -9.95
CA ARG A 365 -12.94 4.31 -11.22
C ARG A 365 -14.43 4.66 -11.32
N ASP A 366 -15.20 4.42 -10.28
CA ASP A 366 -16.64 4.68 -10.26
C ASP A 366 -16.95 6.20 -10.32
N LEU A 367 -16.04 7.06 -9.78
CA LEU A 367 -16.19 8.52 -9.80
C LEU A 367 -15.64 9.17 -11.08
N PHE A 368 -14.48 8.71 -11.57
CA PHE A 368 -13.70 9.41 -12.61
C PHE A 368 -13.55 8.59 -13.91
N GLY A 369 -14.10 7.36 -13.95
CA GLY A 369 -13.96 6.48 -15.11
C GLY A 369 -12.58 5.83 -15.23
N THR A 370 -12.32 5.20 -16.38
CA THR A 370 -11.11 4.39 -16.63
C THR A 370 -10.06 5.10 -17.48
N TYR A 371 -10.34 6.30 -18.03
CA TYR A 371 -9.48 6.99 -19.00
C TYR A 371 -8.03 7.19 -18.49
N GLN A 372 -7.84 7.75 -17.31
CA GLN A 372 -6.53 7.94 -16.69
C GLN A 372 -6.54 7.46 -15.22
N VAL A 373 -7.16 6.33 -14.98
CA VAL A 373 -7.37 5.82 -13.61
C VAL A 373 -6.06 5.62 -12.85
N GLY A 374 -5.00 5.18 -13.50
CA GLY A 374 -3.67 5.03 -12.91
C GLY A 374 -3.08 6.37 -12.48
N ALA A 375 -3.21 7.39 -13.33
CA ALA A 375 -2.72 8.74 -13.02
C ALA A 375 -3.53 9.43 -11.90
N VAL A 376 -4.85 9.25 -11.87
CA VAL A 376 -5.71 9.78 -10.79
C VAL A 376 -5.39 9.05 -9.48
N HIS A 377 -5.24 7.73 -9.52
CA HIS A 377 -4.87 6.92 -8.36
C HIS A 377 -3.49 7.32 -7.83
N GLY A 378 -2.48 7.46 -8.70
CA GLY A 378 -1.15 7.90 -8.30
C GLY A 378 -1.17 9.23 -7.54
N ARG A 379 -1.94 10.21 -8.02
CA ARG A 379 -2.10 11.50 -7.31
C ARG A 379 -2.81 11.34 -5.98
N LEU A 380 -3.77 10.45 -5.88
CA LEU A 380 -4.46 10.19 -4.62
C LEU A 380 -3.54 9.53 -3.57
N LEU A 381 -2.53 8.75 -3.98
CA LEU A 381 -1.58 8.12 -3.07
C LEU A 381 -0.72 9.12 -2.27
N THR A 382 -0.71 10.40 -2.64
CA THR A 382 -0.13 11.45 -1.78
C THR A 382 -0.83 11.55 -0.43
N ALA A 383 -2.10 11.14 -0.32
CA ALA A 383 -2.80 10.99 0.94
C ALA A 383 -2.14 9.94 1.85
N TRP A 384 -1.66 8.84 1.26
CA TRP A 384 -0.92 7.83 2.01
C TRP A 384 0.42 8.35 2.51
N SER A 385 1.19 9.06 1.65
CA SER A 385 2.44 9.68 2.07
C SER A 385 2.25 10.65 3.24
N ALA A 386 1.22 11.49 3.17
CA ALA A 386 0.88 12.43 4.24
C ALA A 386 0.44 11.70 5.52
N ALA A 387 -0.38 10.65 5.39
CA ALA A 387 -0.86 9.85 6.52
C ALA A 387 0.26 9.05 7.18
N GLY A 388 1.23 8.55 6.39
CA GLY A 388 2.40 7.84 6.88
C GLY A 388 3.32 8.69 7.77
N ILE A 389 3.22 10.01 7.65
CA ILE A 389 3.88 10.98 8.56
C ILE A 389 2.93 11.33 9.71
N ALA A 390 1.68 11.66 9.41
CA ALA A 390 0.73 12.19 10.39
C ALA A 390 0.34 11.15 11.46
N GLY A 391 0.14 9.89 11.09
CA GLY A 391 -0.26 8.82 12.01
C GLY A 391 0.73 8.63 13.16
N PRO A 392 1.99 8.25 12.84
CA PRO A 392 3.05 8.13 13.83
C PRO A 392 3.27 9.40 14.64
N LEU A 393 3.32 10.56 13.98
CA LEU A 393 3.55 11.84 14.65
C LEU A 393 2.48 12.15 15.71
N ILE A 394 1.21 11.91 15.40
CA ILE A 394 0.11 12.13 16.35
C ILE A 394 0.26 11.20 17.55
N VAL A 395 0.44 9.90 17.32
CA VAL A 395 0.54 8.93 18.42
C VAL A 395 1.75 9.18 19.28
N ASN A 396 2.94 9.31 18.66
CA ASN A 396 4.19 9.49 19.40
C ASN A 396 4.19 10.77 20.24
N ARG A 397 3.64 11.89 19.70
CA ARG A 397 3.57 13.16 20.45
C ARG A 397 2.74 13.03 21.74
N PHE A 398 1.68 12.24 21.73
CA PHE A 398 0.90 11.98 22.95
C PHE A 398 1.64 11.06 23.92
N LEU A 399 2.34 10.05 23.42
CA LEU A 399 3.07 9.10 24.25
C LEU A 399 4.32 9.74 24.88
N ASP A 400 5.11 10.48 24.11
CA ASP A 400 6.30 11.20 24.57
C ASP A 400 5.97 12.20 25.70
N ALA A 401 4.76 12.78 25.68
CA ALA A 401 4.28 13.69 26.72
C ALA A 401 3.83 12.96 28.01
N ARG A 402 3.74 11.63 28.02
CA ARG A 402 3.18 10.82 29.11
C ARG A 402 4.20 9.98 29.87
N GLY A 403 5.32 9.65 29.27
CA GLY A 403 6.36 8.87 29.92
C GLY A 403 7.38 8.28 28.95
N GLU A 404 8.38 7.59 29.50
CA GLU A 404 9.38 6.91 28.69
C GLU A 404 8.84 5.58 28.13
N PRO A 405 9.36 5.11 26.96
CA PRO A 405 9.05 3.79 26.43
C PRO A 405 9.27 2.69 27.48
N GLY A 406 8.27 1.83 27.64
CA GLY A 406 8.32 0.76 28.65
C GLY A 406 7.82 1.12 30.04
N ALA A 407 7.43 2.39 30.28
CA ALA A 407 6.76 2.83 31.52
C ALA A 407 5.27 3.21 31.28
N LEU A 408 4.80 3.15 30.05
CA LEU A 408 3.45 3.52 29.67
C LEU A 408 2.42 2.46 30.08
N ALA A 409 1.17 2.90 30.27
CA ALA A 409 0.01 2.07 30.57
C ALA A 409 -1.12 2.35 29.55
N ALA A 410 -2.15 1.51 29.55
CA ALA A 410 -3.31 1.65 28.65
C ALA A 410 -3.94 3.06 28.66
N ALA A 411 -3.99 3.69 29.84
CA ALA A 411 -4.55 5.04 30.01
C ALA A 411 -3.77 6.11 29.23
N ASP A 412 -2.48 5.94 29.02
CA ASP A 412 -1.62 6.90 28.33
C ASP A 412 -1.91 6.95 26.82
N TYR A 413 -2.43 5.87 26.25
CA TYR A 413 -2.85 5.77 24.86
C TYR A 413 -4.21 6.44 24.59
N ARG A 414 -5.06 6.65 25.61
CA ARG A 414 -6.43 7.16 25.43
C ARG A 414 -6.52 8.43 24.59
N PRO A 415 -5.71 9.49 24.84
CA PRO A 415 -5.79 10.72 24.04
C PRO A 415 -5.45 10.49 22.56
N ALA A 416 -4.45 9.66 22.26
CA ALA A 416 -4.10 9.29 20.90
C ALA A 416 -5.25 8.53 20.22
N LEU A 417 -5.85 7.56 20.91
CA LEU A 417 -6.97 6.77 20.40
C LEU A 417 -8.21 7.63 20.14
N PHE A 418 -8.58 8.56 21.05
CA PHE A 418 -9.67 9.50 20.83
C PHE A 418 -9.36 10.50 19.71
N THR A 419 -8.12 10.90 19.53
CA THR A 419 -7.71 11.71 18.36
C THR A 419 -7.95 10.96 17.07
N MET A 420 -7.68 9.64 17.01
CA MET A 420 -8.00 8.82 15.84
C MET A 420 -9.51 8.71 15.59
N VAL A 421 -10.35 8.71 16.64
CA VAL A 421 -11.82 8.83 16.48
C VAL A 421 -12.17 10.14 15.77
N GLY A 422 -11.58 11.26 16.19
CA GLY A 422 -11.77 12.57 15.53
C GLY A 422 -11.32 12.58 14.07
N VAL A 423 -10.16 11.99 13.79
CA VAL A 423 -9.64 11.84 12.42
C VAL A 423 -10.61 11.01 11.56
N LEU A 424 -11.08 9.86 12.06
CA LEU A 424 -12.06 9.03 11.35
C LEU A 424 -13.40 9.74 11.16
N ALA A 425 -13.84 10.58 12.10
CA ALA A 425 -15.07 11.38 11.98
C ALA A 425 -14.96 12.40 10.83
N VAL A 426 -13.79 13.03 10.64
CA VAL A 426 -13.53 13.91 9.49
C VAL A 426 -13.61 13.10 8.18
N GLY A 427 -12.99 11.94 8.11
CA GLY A 427 -13.08 11.04 6.96
C GLY A 427 -14.52 10.57 6.68
N PHE A 428 -15.28 10.27 7.74
CA PHE A 428 -16.68 9.88 7.65
C PHE A 428 -17.54 11.00 7.05
N ALA A 429 -17.41 12.22 7.55
CA ALA A 429 -18.09 13.39 7.01
C ALA A 429 -17.70 13.64 5.54
N ALA A 430 -16.40 13.55 5.21
CA ALA A 430 -15.93 13.67 3.83
C ALA A 430 -16.57 12.61 2.92
N ASN A 431 -16.64 11.34 3.35
CA ASN A 431 -17.27 10.28 2.55
C ASN A 431 -18.77 10.54 2.32
N LEU A 432 -19.50 11.06 3.32
CA LEU A 432 -20.92 11.39 3.17
C LEU A 432 -21.15 12.50 2.13
N LEU A 433 -20.21 13.44 2.00
CA LEU A 433 -20.28 14.57 1.07
C LEU A 433 -19.95 14.18 -0.38
N ILE A 434 -19.33 13.02 -0.63
CA ILE A 434 -19.00 12.57 -1.99
C ILE A 434 -20.29 12.41 -2.81
N ARG A 435 -20.30 13.06 -3.98
CA ARG A 435 -21.37 13.01 -4.99
C ARG A 435 -20.78 12.65 -6.35
N PRO A 436 -21.55 12.16 -7.32
CA PRO A 436 -21.07 11.95 -8.69
C PRO A 436 -20.37 13.19 -9.27
N VAL A 437 -19.37 12.96 -10.10
CA VAL A 437 -18.64 14.05 -10.77
C VAL A 437 -19.51 14.61 -11.89
N ALA A 438 -19.55 15.95 -12.02
CA ALA A 438 -20.36 16.61 -13.03
C ALA A 438 -19.83 16.33 -14.46
N GLU A 439 -20.72 16.13 -15.41
CA GLU A 439 -20.41 15.76 -16.81
C GLU A 439 -19.42 16.73 -17.49
N ARG A 440 -19.44 18.02 -17.14
CA ARG A 440 -18.53 19.03 -17.68
C ARG A 440 -17.03 18.73 -17.45
N HIS A 441 -16.70 17.83 -16.54
CA HIS A 441 -15.32 17.41 -16.24
C HIS A 441 -14.88 16.19 -17.04
N HIS A 442 -15.83 15.52 -17.71
CA HIS A 442 -15.53 14.37 -18.55
C HIS A 442 -14.92 14.82 -19.87
N VAL A 443 -13.97 14.04 -20.38
CA VAL A 443 -13.32 14.29 -21.67
C VAL A 443 -14.35 14.05 -22.77
N ALA A 444 -14.50 15.01 -23.70
CA ALA A 444 -15.35 14.84 -24.87
C ALA A 444 -14.78 13.73 -25.77
N ASP A 445 -15.67 12.99 -26.44
CA ASP A 445 -15.32 11.83 -27.27
C ASP A 445 -14.27 12.15 -28.38
N ALA A 446 -14.06 13.42 -28.74
CA ALA A 446 -13.11 13.86 -29.75
C ALA A 446 -11.65 14.06 -29.23
N GLU A 447 -11.43 14.14 -27.91
CA GLU A 447 -10.11 14.37 -27.30
C GLU A 447 -9.45 13.11 -26.75
N ALA A 448 -10.15 11.98 -26.73
CA ALA A 448 -9.53 10.72 -26.32
C ALA A 448 -8.48 10.34 -27.39
N PRO A 449 -7.19 10.20 -27.01
CA PRO A 449 -6.19 9.74 -27.98
C PRO A 449 -6.65 8.39 -28.52
N VAL A 450 -6.91 8.36 -29.81
CA VAL A 450 -7.13 7.12 -30.55
C VAL A 450 -5.85 6.31 -30.39
N THR A 451 -5.90 5.29 -29.54
CA THR A 451 -4.90 4.22 -29.56
C THR A 451 -5.25 3.33 -30.77
N ASP A 452 -5.20 3.93 -31.95
CA ASP A 452 -5.35 3.19 -33.19
C ASP A 452 -3.97 2.59 -33.55
N PRO A 453 -3.82 1.29 -33.52
CA PRO A 453 -2.69 0.63 -34.13
C PRO A 453 -2.97 0.46 -35.63
N SER A 454 -3.27 1.53 -36.36
CA SER A 454 -3.26 1.47 -37.82
C SER A 454 -1.85 1.11 -38.28
N PRO A 455 -1.68 0.06 -39.09
CA PRO A 455 -0.39 -0.28 -39.62
C PRO A 455 0.02 0.84 -40.56
N ALA A 456 1.11 1.53 -40.22
CA ALA A 456 1.82 2.24 -41.26
C ALA A 456 2.26 1.21 -42.31
N THR A 457 1.68 1.34 -43.49
CA THR A 457 2.01 0.62 -44.71
C THR A 457 3.50 0.70 -45.01
#